data_1134898841b99899bba06273bc1adc01
#
_entry.id   1134898841b99899bba06273bc1adc01
#
_cell.length_a   1.000
_cell.length_b   1.000
_cell.length_c   1.000
_cell.angle_alpha   90.00
_cell.angle_beta   90.00
_cell.angle_gamma   90.00
#
_symmetry.space_group_name_H-M   'P 1'
#
loop_
_entity.id
_entity.type
_entity.pdbx_description
1 polymer ?
#
loop_
_entity_poly.entity_id
_entity_poly.type
_entity_poly.pdbx_seq_one_letter_code
_entity_poly.pdbx_strand_id
1 'polypeptide(L)'
;KNMDFPGHKHATLYNIYKIEPAVKKLLLSRGIKLLMADPAVKTEYEGDTIIAVITKSGLRLTADAFVDVSGSSAMPLNCNKHGNGCAMCILRCHSFGPRVSVTTQSGVEEWTAEKPTGLGAMSGSCKLFKESLAPEIVTELEKTGCCVVPIPEAIKKHKEKLAMKACQQYALDAYADNIVLLDTGSAKLMTPYYPLEELRMIPGFERARFEDPLSGGKGNSMRYFNFAHVDASLKADGKTNLFCGGERAGAMVGHTEAIVSGSLAGHNAARAANGLEPVILPETTAIGEFIGYVVKQ
;
A
#
# COMPACT_ATOMS: atom_id res chain seq x y z
N LYS A 1 -17.30 5.72 8.62
CA LYS A 1 -18.44 6.28 7.87
C LYS A 1 -18.54 5.58 6.53
N ASN A 2 -19.76 5.24 6.11
CA ASN A 2 -20.03 4.79 4.75
C ASN A 2 -20.45 6.00 3.93
N MET A 3 -19.90 6.13 2.73
CA MET A 3 -20.14 7.30 1.90
C MET A 3 -19.76 7.05 0.44
N ASP A 4 -20.26 7.91 -0.41
CA ASP A 4 -19.84 8.01 -1.80
C ASP A 4 -18.90 9.20 -1.98
N PHE A 5 -17.91 9.04 -2.84
CA PHE A 5 -17.03 10.12 -3.29
C PHE A 5 -16.58 9.86 -4.73
N PRO A 6 -15.97 10.82 -5.43
CA PRO A 6 -15.61 10.65 -6.83
C PRO A 6 -14.85 9.34 -7.10
N GLY A 7 -15.38 8.51 -7.99
CA GLY A 7 -14.81 7.21 -8.35
C GLY A 7 -15.16 6.04 -7.42
N HIS A 8 -15.85 6.29 -6.32
CA HIS A 8 -16.25 5.24 -5.38
C HIS A 8 -17.70 5.38 -4.92
N LYS A 9 -18.40 4.26 -4.89
CA LYS A 9 -19.68 4.10 -4.22
C LYS A 9 -19.53 3.16 -3.04
N HIS A 10 -20.28 3.42 -1.97
CA HIS A 10 -20.31 2.60 -0.76
C HIS A 10 -18.94 2.43 -0.06
N ALA A 11 -18.07 3.42 -0.18
CA ALA A 11 -16.77 3.39 0.49
C ALA A 11 -16.94 3.46 2.01
N THR A 12 -16.12 2.70 2.73
CA THR A 12 -16.06 2.76 4.20
C THR A 12 -14.80 3.49 4.64
N LEU A 13 -14.98 4.66 5.23
CA LEU A 13 -13.88 5.39 5.85
C LEU A 13 -13.69 4.94 7.30
N TYR A 14 -12.44 4.75 7.69
CA TYR A 14 -12.05 4.45 9.07
C TYR A 14 -10.97 5.41 9.55
N ASN A 15 -10.92 5.59 10.86
CA ASN A 15 -9.91 6.42 11.50
C ASN A 15 -8.59 5.63 11.62
N ILE A 16 -7.54 6.11 10.96
CA ILE A 16 -6.23 5.44 10.91
C ILE A 16 -5.54 5.33 12.27
N TYR A 17 -5.81 6.27 13.19
CA TYR A 17 -5.22 6.24 14.54
C TYR A 17 -5.91 5.25 15.47
N LYS A 18 -7.13 4.79 15.12
CA LYS A 18 -7.90 3.83 15.91
C LYS A 18 -7.81 2.41 15.38
N ILE A 19 -7.60 2.23 14.08
CA ILE A 19 -7.61 0.90 13.46
C ILE A 19 -6.40 0.06 13.90
N GLU A 20 -5.21 0.66 13.94
CA GLU A 20 -3.99 -0.07 14.33
C GLU A 20 -4.06 -0.60 15.77
N PRO A 21 -4.36 0.20 16.80
CA PRO A 21 -4.52 -0.32 18.15
C PRO A 21 -5.61 -1.38 18.27
N ALA A 22 -6.71 -1.24 17.54
CA ALA A 22 -7.81 -2.20 17.55
C ALA A 22 -7.37 -3.55 16.95
N VAL A 23 -6.69 -3.53 15.80
CA VAL A 23 -6.14 -4.74 15.16
C VAL A 23 -5.10 -5.39 16.06
N LYS A 24 -4.17 -4.62 16.63
CA LYS A 24 -3.18 -5.13 17.58
C LYS A 24 -3.83 -5.84 18.76
N LYS A 25 -4.84 -5.22 19.37
CA LYS A 25 -5.60 -5.83 20.47
C LYS A 25 -6.26 -7.14 20.05
N LEU A 26 -6.85 -7.18 18.85
CA LEU A 26 -7.48 -8.39 18.30
C LEU A 26 -6.45 -9.52 18.12
N LEU A 27 -5.30 -9.23 17.50
CA LEU A 27 -4.25 -10.23 17.28
C LEU A 27 -3.75 -10.82 18.59
N LEU A 28 -3.44 -9.96 19.58
CA LEU A 28 -3.01 -10.39 20.90
C LEU A 28 -4.08 -11.24 21.61
N SER A 29 -5.35 -10.89 21.50
CA SER A 29 -6.46 -11.67 22.09
C SER A 29 -6.65 -13.04 21.44
N ARG A 30 -6.11 -13.24 20.24
CA ARG A 30 -6.08 -14.53 19.53
C ARG A 30 -4.80 -15.34 19.79
N GLY A 31 -3.96 -14.90 20.74
CA GLY A 31 -2.70 -15.56 21.09
C GLY A 31 -1.56 -15.36 20.08
N ILE A 32 -1.71 -14.44 19.13
CA ILE A 32 -0.67 -14.12 18.15
C ILE A 32 0.45 -13.34 18.85
N LYS A 33 1.69 -13.81 18.71
CA LYS A 33 2.88 -13.11 19.20
C LYS A 33 3.28 -12.02 18.21
N LEU A 34 3.46 -10.79 18.68
CA LEU A 34 3.91 -9.67 17.88
C LEU A 34 5.33 -9.28 18.29
N LEU A 35 6.26 -9.36 17.36
CA LEU A 35 7.63 -8.85 17.52
C LEU A 35 7.68 -7.46 16.85
N MET A 36 7.62 -6.41 17.67
CA MET A 36 7.64 -5.03 17.20
C MET A 36 9.08 -4.51 17.15
N ALA A 37 9.39 -3.68 16.15
CA ALA A 37 10.70 -3.07 15.94
C ALA A 37 11.86 -4.08 15.77
N ASP A 38 11.56 -5.31 15.41
CA ASP A 38 12.53 -6.38 15.20
C ASP A 38 12.38 -7.02 13.82
N PRO A 39 12.87 -6.35 12.77
CA PRO A 39 12.67 -6.80 11.40
C PRO A 39 13.41 -8.11 11.09
N ALA A 40 12.84 -8.90 10.18
CA ALA A 40 13.48 -10.05 9.58
C ALA A 40 14.66 -9.61 8.71
N VAL A 41 15.87 -10.02 9.03
CA VAL A 41 17.09 -9.59 8.33
C VAL A 41 17.77 -10.70 7.53
N LYS A 42 17.40 -11.95 7.78
CA LYS A 42 17.94 -13.11 7.07
C LYS A 42 16.91 -14.23 7.05
N THR A 43 16.85 -14.95 5.94
CA THR A 43 16.07 -16.19 5.80
C THR A 43 17.03 -17.36 5.57
N GLU A 44 16.87 -18.43 6.34
CA GLU A 44 17.58 -19.70 6.17
C GLU A 44 16.66 -20.67 5.42
N TYR A 45 17.18 -21.30 4.38
CA TYR A 45 16.42 -22.26 3.59
C TYR A 45 17.33 -23.36 3.04
N GLU A 46 16.75 -24.54 2.80
CA GLU A 46 17.38 -25.68 2.17
C GLU A 46 16.56 -26.08 0.96
N GLY A 47 17.17 -26.00 -0.23
CA GLY A 47 16.44 -26.15 -1.49
C GLY A 47 15.27 -25.18 -1.56
N ASP A 48 14.07 -25.72 -1.66
CA ASP A 48 12.83 -24.95 -1.83
C ASP A 48 12.08 -24.69 -0.50
N THR A 49 12.66 -25.09 0.64
CA THR A 49 12.00 -25.02 1.94
C THR A 49 12.67 -24.02 2.85
N ILE A 50 11.90 -23.09 3.40
CA ILE A 50 12.38 -22.15 4.42
C ILE A 50 12.45 -22.90 5.76
N ILE A 51 13.61 -22.82 6.41
CA ILE A 51 13.89 -23.45 7.71
C ILE A 51 13.68 -22.46 8.84
N ALA A 52 14.15 -21.23 8.69
CA ALA A 52 14.04 -20.21 9.72
C ALA A 52 14.12 -18.80 9.16
N VAL A 53 13.61 -17.86 9.94
CA VAL A 53 13.80 -16.42 9.76
C VAL A 53 14.57 -15.88 10.95
N ILE A 54 15.61 -15.10 10.68
CA ILE A 54 16.44 -14.45 11.70
C ILE A 54 16.04 -12.98 11.78
N THR A 55 15.76 -12.52 12.98
CA THR A 55 15.45 -11.11 13.23
C THR A 55 16.71 -10.29 13.51
N LYS A 56 16.57 -8.97 13.48
CA LYS A 56 17.66 -8.03 13.80
C LYS A 56 18.23 -8.24 15.22
N SER A 57 17.40 -8.63 16.17
CA SER A 57 17.84 -8.95 17.55
C SER A 57 18.55 -10.29 17.67
N GLY A 58 18.61 -11.08 16.61
CA GLY A 58 19.23 -12.41 16.59
C GLY A 58 18.29 -13.56 16.94
N LEU A 59 16.99 -13.31 17.10
CA LEU A 59 16.02 -14.39 17.29
C LEU A 59 15.95 -15.24 16.02
N ARG A 60 16.04 -16.56 16.20
CA ARG A 60 15.84 -17.55 15.15
C ARG A 60 14.43 -18.12 15.27
N LEU A 61 13.59 -17.83 14.30
CA LEU A 61 12.18 -18.21 14.28
C LEU A 61 11.97 -19.34 13.26
N THR A 62 11.51 -20.47 13.74
CA THR A 62 11.15 -21.63 12.92
C THR A 62 9.65 -21.77 12.83
N ALA A 63 9.16 -22.28 11.69
CA ALA A 63 7.75 -22.57 11.46
C ALA A 63 7.61 -23.61 10.33
N ASP A 64 6.45 -24.25 10.26
CA ASP A 64 6.12 -25.18 9.18
C ASP A 64 5.76 -24.42 7.89
N ALA A 65 5.23 -23.19 8.01
CA ALA A 65 4.94 -22.31 6.87
C ALA A 65 5.18 -20.84 7.23
N PHE A 66 5.47 -20.05 6.20
CA PHE A 66 5.78 -18.63 6.30
C PHE A 66 4.87 -17.81 5.39
N VAL A 67 4.56 -16.58 5.80
CA VAL A 67 3.80 -15.64 4.97
C VAL A 67 4.55 -14.31 4.90
N ASP A 68 4.90 -13.87 3.70
CA ASP A 68 5.51 -12.57 3.46
C ASP A 68 4.44 -11.55 3.05
N VAL A 69 4.19 -10.56 3.89
CA VAL A 69 3.28 -9.44 3.64
C VAL A 69 4.01 -8.09 3.73
N SER A 70 5.31 -8.10 3.48
CA SER A 70 6.16 -6.90 3.55
C SER A 70 5.87 -5.85 2.47
N GLY A 71 4.98 -6.16 1.54
CA GLY A 71 4.56 -5.28 0.45
C GLY A 71 5.57 -5.22 -0.70
N SER A 72 5.27 -4.39 -1.69
CA SER A 72 6.18 -4.11 -2.81
C SER A 72 7.40 -3.33 -2.32
N SER A 73 8.51 -3.47 -3.02
CA SER A 73 9.69 -2.61 -2.78
C SER A 73 9.84 -1.58 -3.89
N ALA A 74 10.55 -0.51 -3.59
CA ALA A 74 11.02 0.44 -4.59
C ALA A 74 12.47 0.14 -4.96
N MET A 75 12.86 0.41 -6.20
CA MET A 75 14.26 0.40 -6.58
C MET A 75 15.00 1.50 -5.85
N PRO A 76 16.22 1.26 -5.36
CA PRO A 76 17.02 2.27 -4.68
C PRO A 76 17.22 3.52 -5.54
N LEU A 77 17.22 4.70 -4.92
CA LEU A 77 17.52 6.00 -5.54
C LEU A 77 16.55 6.45 -6.65
N ASN A 78 15.40 5.82 -6.81
CA ASN A 78 14.38 6.29 -7.75
C ASN A 78 13.89 7.71 -7.44
N CYS A 79 13.91 8.11 -6.17
CA CYS A 79 13.61 9.47 -5.74
C CYS A 79 14.56 10.50 -6.39
N ASN A 80 15.83 10.21 -6.51
CA ASN A 80 16.81 11.11 -7.16
C ASN A 80 16.54 11.22 -8.67
N LYS A 81 16.18 10.10 -9.31
CA LYS A 81 15.88 10.06 -10.74
C LYS A 81 14.55 10.72 -11.10
N HIS A 82 13.53 10.57 -10.27
CA HIS A 82 12.15 10.94 -10.58
C HIS A 82 11.59 12.06 -9.69
N GLY A 83 12.38 12.54 -8.72
CA GLY A 83 12.02 13.65 -7.83
C GLY A 83 10.81 13.36 -6.95
N ASN A 84 10.78 12.19 -6.33
CA ASN A 84 9.65 11.74 -5.51
C ASN A 84 9.79 12.13 -4.04
N GLY A 85 8.66 12.26 -3.36
CA GLY A 85 8.64 12.28 -1.90
C GLY A 85 9.04 10.93 -1.30
N CYS A 86 9.71 10.95 -0.15
CA CYS A 86 10.31 9.77 0.47
C CYS A 86 9.43 9.08 1.53
N ALA A 87 8.27 9.62 1.86
CA ALA A 87 7.44 9.12 2.95
C ALA A 87 7.16 7.61 2.88
N MET A 88 6.86 7.10 1.69
CA MET A 88 6.62 5.68 1.47
C MET A 88 7.90 4.87 1.24
N CYS A 89 9.03 5.53 0.97
CA CYS A 89 10.29 4.87 0.68
C CYS A 89 11.07 4.45 1.93
N ILE A 90 10.83 5.09 3.08
CA ILE A 90 11.52 4.78 4.34
C ILE A 90 11.37 3.30 4.71
N LEU A 91 10.20 2.73 4.48
CA LEU A 91 9.92 1.34 4.80
C LEU A 91 10.36 0.35 3.71
N ARG A 92 10.67 0.83 2.50
CA ARG A 92 10.81 -0.01 1.31
C ARG A 92 12.10 0.22 0.54
N CYS A 93 12.80 1.32 0.79
CA CYS A 93 14.01 1.70 0.08
C CYS A 93 15.25 1.19 0.79
N HIS A 94 16.14 0.55 0.05
CA HIS A 94 17.43 0.06 0.55
C HIS A 94 18.36 1.15 1.07
N SER A 95 18.12 2.42 0.71
CA SER A 95 18.90 3.56 1.20
C SER A 95 18.77 3.78 2.71
N PHE A 96 17.72 3.25 3.33
CA PHE A 96 17.46 3.40 4.77
C PHE A 96 17.71 2.12 5.58
N GLY A 97 18.26 1.10 4.96
CA GLY A 97 18.58 -0.16 5.61
C GLY A 97 18.35 -1.38 4.71
N PRO A 98 18.68 -2.57 5.19
CA PRO A 98 18.43 -3.79 4.42
C PRO A 98 16.92 -3.96 4.19
N ARG A 99 16.60 -4.46 3.02
CA ARG A 99 15.22 -4.77 2.66
C ARG A 99 14.67 -5.88 3.55
N VAL A 100 13.51 -5.63 4.13
CA VAL A 100 12.77 -6.64 4.88
C VAL A 100 11.83 -7.35 3.91
N SER A 101 12.23 -8.52 3.44
CA SER A 101 11.39 -9.43 2.63
C SER A 101 11.93 -10.84 2.78
N VAL A 102 11.13 -11.71 3.38
CA VAL A 102 11.44 -13.15 3.50
C VAL A 102 11.55 -13.78 2.12
N THR A 103 10.69 -13.35 1.20
CA THR A 103 10.67 -13.80 -0.20
C THR A 103 12.00 -13.56 -0.88
N THR A 104 12.47 -12.30 -0.92
CA THR A 104 13.75 -11.95 -1.55
C THR A 104 14.94 -12.63 -0.87
N GLN A 105 14.93 -12.65 0.47
CA GLN A 105 16.00 -13.28 1.27
C GLN A 105 16.08 -14.79 1.06
N SER A 106 15.01 -15.44 0.62
CA SER A 106 14.98 -16.87 0.32
C SER A 106 15.33 -17.21 -1.14
N GLY A 107 15.72 -16.20 -1.94
CA GLY A 107 16.13 -16.38 -3.33
C GLY A 107 14.99 -16.47 -4.33
N VAL A 108 13.77 -16.08 -3.95
CA VAL A 108 12.66 -15.95 -4.90
C VAL A 108 12.92 -14.73 -5.79
N GLU A 109 12.83 -14.94 -7.09
CA GLU A 109 12.98 -13.89 -8.08
C GLU A 109 11.85 -12.87 -8.00
N GLU A 110 12.18 -11.61 -8.23
CA GLU A 110 11.20 -10.52 -8.28
C GLU A 110 11.10 -9.93 -9.66
N TRP A 111 9.93 -9.45 -9.98
CA TRP A 111 9.66 -8.72 -11.21
C TRP A 111 9.14 -7.31 -10.91
N THR A 112 9.34 -6.39 -11.82
CA THR A 112 8.90 -5.00 -11.70
C THR A 112 7.75 -4.75 -12.67
N ALA A 113 6.61 -4.31 -12.16
CA ALA A 113 5.48 -3.97 -13.00
C ALA A 113 5.81 -2.76 -13.90
N GLU A 114 5.47 -2.89 -15.15
CA GLU A 114 5.64 -1.86 -16.17
C GLU A 114 4.29 -1.51 -16.80
N LYS A 115 4.07 -0.23 -17.03
CA LYS A 115 2.90 0.28 -17.74
C LYS A 115 3.30 0.68 -19.17
N PRO A 116 2.35 0.81 -20.11
CA PRO A 116 2.63 1.38 -21.43
C PRO A 116 3.27 2.78 -21.37
N THR A 117 3.06 3.51 -20.28
CA THR A 117 3.63 4.84 -20.02
C THR A 117 5.01 4.79 -19.35
N GLY A 118 5.55 3.61 -19.11
CA GLY A 118 6.85 3.36 -18.45
C GLY A 118 6.73 2.82 -17.04
N LEU A 119 7.88 2.72 -16.38
CA LEU A 119 8.00 2.19 -15.03
C LEU A 119 7.38 3.11 -13.98
N GLY A 120 6.81 2.50 -12.97
CA GLY A 120 6.27 3.18 -11.80
C GLY A 120 4.83 3.66 -11.96
N ALA A 121 4.23 3.96 -10.85
CA ALA A 121 2.89 4.50 -10.77
C ALA A 121 2.78 5.48 -9.62
N MET A 122 1.95 6.50 -9.79
CA MET A 122 1.59 7.36 -8.70
C MET A 122 0.71 6.62 -7.71
N SER A 123 1.12 6.64 -6.48
CA SER A 123 0.31 6.08 -5.42
C SER A 123 0.41 6.93 -4.16
N GLY A 124 -0.40 6.57 -3.24
CA GLY A 124 -0.46 7.25 -1.98
C GLY A 124 -1.30 8.50 -2.04
N SER A 125 -1.55 8.99 -0.89
CA SER A 125 -2.25 10.21 -0.61
C SER A 125 -1.54 10.84 0.57
N CYS A 126 -1.18 12.09 0.45
CA CYS A 126 -0.67 12.86 1.58
C CYS A 126 -1.78 13.07 2.60
N LYS A 127 -1.40 13.24 3.84
CA LYS A 127 -2.31 13.63 4.92
C LYS A 127 -2.02 15.07 5.34
N LEU A 128 -3.07 15.81 5.55
CA LEU A 128 -3.01 17.18 6.03
C LEU A 128 -3.56 17.23 7.45
N PHE A 129 -2.94 18.04 8.30
CA PHE A 129 -3.52 18.40 9.58
C PHE A 129 -4.82 19.15 9.37
N LYS A 130 -5.93 18.66 9.93
CA LYS A 130 -7.25 19.32 9.81
C LYS A 130 -7.23 20.77 10.28
N GLU A 131 -6.58 21.03 11.41
CA GLU A 131 -6.46 22.37 12.00
C GLU A 131 -5.66 23.35 11.14
N SER A 132 -5.03 22.86 10.07
CA SER A 132 -4.33 23.70 9.08
C SER A 132 -5.20 24.12 7.89
N LEU A 133 -6.44 23.64 7.84
CA LEU A 133 -7.42 23.95 6.79
C LEU A 133 -8.46 24.94 7.28
N ALA A 134 -9.16 25.59 6.35
CA ALA A 134 -10.26 26.49 6.71
C ALA A 134 -11.37 25.73 7.46
N PRO A 135 -12.04 26.41 8.43
CA PRO A 135 -13.09 25.78 9.24
C PRO A 135 -14.24 25.17 8.44
N GLU A 136 -14.57 25.76 7.30
CA GLU A 136 -15.63 25.27 6.40
C GLU A 136 -15.27 23.90 5.81
N ILE A 137 -14.01 23.72 5.39
CA ILE A 137 -13.50 22.45 4.88
C ILE A 137 -13.53 21.40 5.99
N VAL A 138 -13.10 21.74 7.18
CA VAL A 138 -13.09 20.83 8.33
C VAL A 138 -14.51 20.41 8.69
N THR A 139 -15.42 21.36 8.77
CA THR A 139 -16.84 21.12 9.07
C THR A 139 -17.46 20.15 8.06
N GLU A 140 -17.22 20.38 6.78
CA GLU A 140 -17.74 19.50 5.73
C GLU A 140 -17.14 18.09 5.82
N LEU A 141 -15.83 17.97 6.02
CA LEU A 141 -15.16 16.69 6.25
C LEU A 141 -15.74 15.91 7.44
N GLU A 142 -15.96 16.58 8.55
CA GLU A 142 -16.48 15.94 9.75
C GLU A 142 -17.94 15.53 9.61
N LYS A 143 -18.73 16.31 8.89
CA LYS A 143 -20.14 16.05 8.63
C LYS A 143 -20.32 14.90 7.63
N THR A 144 -19.72 14.99 6.47
CA THR A 144 -19.96 14.09 5.34
C THR A 144 -18.90 13.00 5.21
N GLY A 145 -17.65 13.29 5.58
CA GLY A 145 -16.48 12.43 5.40
C GLY A 145 -15.69 12.75 4.13
N CYS A 146 -16.20 13.63 3.24
CA CYS A 146 -15.53 14.07 2.04
C CYS A 146 -15.71 15.59 1.86
N CYS A 147 -14.68 16.24 1.35
CA CYS A 147 -14.79 17.63 0.90
C CYS A 147 -14.14 17.75 -0.49
N VAL A 148 -14.85 18.37 -1.42
CA VAL A 148 -14.39 18.60 -2.79
C VAL A 148 -14.23 20.10 -2.97
N VAL A 149 -13.00 20.57 -3.21
CA VAL A 149 -12.65 21.98 -3.34
C VAL A 149 -12.15 22.26 -4.75
N PRO A 150 -12.77 23.16 -5.51
CA PRO A 150 -12.33 23.50 -6.86
C PRO A 150 -10.88 24.04 -6.87
N ILE A 151 -10.11 23.61 -7.87
CA ILE A 151 -8.74 24.08 -8.07
C ILE A 151 -8.79 25.33 -8.97
N PRO A 152 -8.15 26.44 -8.57
CA PRO A 152 -8.01 27.60 -9.44
C PRO A 152 -7.35 27.27 -10.77
N GLU A 153 -7.84 27.83 -11.87
CA GLU A 153 -7.37 27.51 -13.22
C GLU A 153 -5.85 27.68 -13.39
N ALA A 154 -5.28 28.69 -12.76
CA ALA A 154 -3.85 29.01 -12.84
C ALA A 154 -2.92 27.89 -12.34
N ILE A 155 -3.43 26.98 -11.50
CA ILE A 155 -2.63 25.88 -10.89
C ILE A 155 -3.20 24.50 -11.19
N LYS A 156 -4.21 24.37 -12.05
CA LYS A 156 -4.72 23.08 -12.49
C LYS A 156 -3.61 22.25 -13.14
N LYS A 157 -3.60 20.97 -12.83
CA LYS A 157 -2.67 20.01 -13.43
C LYS A 157 -3.28 19.39 -14.67
N HIS A 158 -2.44 19.07 -15.65
CA HIS A 158 -2.88 18.35 -16.82
C HIS A 158 -3.42 16.96 -16.48
N LYS A 159 -4.53 16.60 -17.09
CA LYS A 159 -5.24 15.34 -16.86
C LYS A 159 -4.38 14.11 -17.15
N GLU A 160 -3.47 14.20 -18.11
CA GLU A 160 -2.57 13.11 -18.48
C GLU A 160 -1.71 12.64 -17.32
N LYS A 161 -1.39 13.52 -16.35
CA LYS A 161 -0.65 13.14 -15.14
C LYS A 161 -1.46 12.21 -14.24
N LEU A 162 -2.79 12.25 -14.29
CA LEU A 162 -3.65 11.35 -13.53
C LEU A 162 -3.55 9.90 -14.04
N ALA A 163 -3.29 9.69 -15.32
CA ALA A 163 -3.09 8.36 -15.90
C ALA A 163 -1.88 7.62 -15.30
N MET A 164 -0.97 8.33 -14.64
CA MET A 164 0.16 7.74 -13.92
C MET A 164 -0.25 7.11 -12.57
N LYS A 165 -1.48 7.28 -12.10
CA LYS A 165 -1.93 6.66 -10.86
C LYS A 165 -1.98 5.15 -10.96
N ALA A 166 -1.59 4.47 -9.87
CA ALA A 166 -1.72 3.02 -9.77
C ALA A 166 -3.19 2.60 -9.85
N CYS A 167 -4.06 3.33 -9.17
CA CYS A 167 -5.50 3.08 -9.14
C CYS A 167 -6.20 4.02 -10.14
N GLN A 168 -6.60 3.50 -11.30
CA GLN A 168 -7.16 4.28 -12.39
C GLN A 168 -8.53 4.89 -12.07
N GLN A 169 -9.25 4.38 -11.10
CA GLN A 169 -10.51 4.97 -10.63
C GLN A 169 -10.35 6.38 -10.04
N TYR A 170 -9.12 6.81 -9.76
CA TYR A 170 -8.79 8.19 -9.37
C TYR A 170 -8.23 9.02 -10.54
N ALA A 171 -8.19 8.47 -11.75
CA ALA A 171 -7.82 9.20 -12.97
C ALA A 171 -9.05 9.84 -13.65
N LEU A 172 -9.94 10.41 -12.85
CA LEU A 172 -11.18 11.05 -13.29
C LEU A 172 -11.02 12.57 -13.38
N ASP A 173 -11.82 13.22 -14.22
CA ASP A 173 -11.86 14.68 -14.35
C ASP A 173 -12.11 15.35 -13.00
N ALA A 174 -12.94 14.76 -12.15
CA ALA A 174 -13.17 15.25 -10.80
C ALA A 174 -11.88 15.49 -9.99
N TYR A 175 -10.82 14.70 -10.24
CA TYR A 175 -9.51 14.86 -9.58
C TYR A 175 -8.56 15.77 -10.35
N ALA A 176 -8.84 16.09 -11.61
CA ALA A 176 -8.11 17.12 -12.36
C ALA A 176 -8.58 18.51 -11.96
N ASP A 177 -9.88 18.67 -11.74
CA ASP A 177 -10.53 19.96 -11.49
C ASP A 177 -10.65 20.30 -10.01
N ASN A 178 -10.50 19.34 -9.10
CA ASN A 178 -10.76 19.53 -7.69
C ASN A 178 -9.71 18.86 -6.79
N ILE A 179 -9.49 19.48 -5.64
CA ILE A 179 -8.93 18.78 -4.49
C ILE A 179 -10.04 17.95 -3.85
N VAL A 180 -9.80 16.67 -3.71
CA VAL A 180 -10.71 15.75 -3.01
C VAL A 180 -10.05 15.33 -1.70
N LEU A 181 -10.69 15.65 -0.60
CA LEU A 181 -10.26 15.27 0.75
C LEU A 181 -11.20 14.23 1.35
N LEU A 182 -10.64 13.27 2.08
CA LEU A 182 -11.40 12.27 2.85
C LEU A 182 -11.04 12.36 4.33
N ASP A 183 -12.05 12.22 5.19
CA ASP A 183 -11.86 12.16 6.64
C ASP A 183 -11.43 10.75 7.08
N THR A 184 -10.14 10.59 7.38
CA THR A 184 -9.57 9.36 7.92
C THR A 184 -8.97 9.56 9.33
N GLY A 185 -9.49 10.57 10.06
CA GLY A 185 -8.89 11.12 11.27
C GLY A 185 -8.06 12.36 10.93
N SER A 186 -7.29 12.30 9.86
CA SER A 186 -6.66 13.44 9.18
C SER A 186 -7.44 13.78 7.92
N ALA A 187 -7.13 14.92 7.31
CA ALA A 187 -7.62 15.24 5.97
C ALA A 187 -6.74 14.53 4.92
N LYS A 188 -7.22 13.41 4.40
CA LYS A 188 -6.49 12.62 3.40
C LYS A 188 -6.68 13.25 2.03
N LEU A 189 -5.59 13.76 1.45
CA LEU A 189 -5.55 14.34 0.12
C LEU A 189 -5.54 13.24 -0.95
N MET A 190 -6.63 13.08 -1.66
CA MET A 190 -6.77 12.07 -2.73
C MET A 190 -6.26 12.57 -4.07
N THR A 191 -6.30 13.87 -4.31
CA THR A 191 -5.78 14.51 -5.52
C THR A 191 -4.25 14.55 -5.48
N PRO A 192 -3.54 14.00 -6.49
CA PRO A 192 -2.09 13.92 -6.47
C PRO A 192 -1.40 15.20 -7.00
N TYR A 193 -0.08 15.30 -6.78
CA TYR A 193 0.81 16.29 -7.40
C TYR A 193 0.61 17.74 -6.99
N TYR A 194 0.24 18.02 -5.75
CA TYR A 194 0.25 19.39 -5.26
C TYR A 194 1.38 19.61 -4.26
N PRO A 195 2.48 20.24 -4.68
CA PRO A 195 3.46 20.83 -3.77
C PRO A 195 2.77 21.76 -2.78
N LEU A 196 3.34 21.90 -1.60
CA LEU A 196 2.69 22.64 -0.52
C LEU A 196 2.44 24.11 -0.89
N GLU A 197 3.37 24.71 -1.62
CA GLU A 197 3.27 26.10 -2.09
C GLU A 197 2.08 26.28 -3.04
N GLU A 198 1.91 25.35 -3.98
CA GLU A 198 0.76 25.39 -4.90
C GLU A 198 -0.55 25.06 -4.18
N LEU A 199 -0.53 24.10 -3.27
CA LEU A 199 -1.70 23.75 -2.47
C LEU A 199 -2.21 24.97 -1.66
N ARG A 200 -1.28 25.76 -1.12
CA ARG A 200 -1.60 26.98 -0.36
C ARG A 200 -2.18 28.13 -1.22
N MET A 201 -2.14 28.03 -2.52
CA MET A 201 -2.82 28.98 -3.42
C MET A 201 -4.31 28.67 -3.58
N ILE A 202 -4.80 27.55 -3.08
CA ILE A 202 -6.20 27.15 -3.17
C ILE A 202 -6.96 27.73 -1.98
N PRO A 203 -8.13 28.36 -2.17
CA PRO A 203 -8.93 28.89 -1.09
C PRO A 203 -9.23 27.86 -0.01
N GLY A 204 -8.93 28.20 1.23
CA GLY A 204 -9.07 27.32 2.40
C GLY A 204 -7.86 26.46 2.72
N PHE A 205 -6.79 26.52 1.91
CA PHE A 205 -5.54 25.79 2.13
C PHE A 205 -4.35 26.71 2.44
N GLU A 206 -4.53 28.00 2.67
CA GLU A 206 -3.46 28.98 2.84
C GLU A 206 -2.47 28.62 3.96
N ARG A 207 -2.97 27.91 4.96
CA ARG A 207 -2.19 27.46 6.11
C ARG A 207 -1.93 25.95 6.11
N ALA A 208 -2.25 25.26 5.01
CA ALA A 208 -2.13 23.81 4.91
C ALA A 208 -0.75 23.30 5.31
N ARG A 209 -0.72 22.20 6.05
CA ARG A 209 0.49 21.49 6.46
C ARG A 209 0.31 19.99 6.27
N PHE A 210 1.30 19.35 5.68
CA PHE A 210 1.35 17.89 5.66
C PHE A 210 1.68 17.34 7.06
N GLU A 211 1.02 16.25 7.43
CA GLU A 211 1.35 15.51 8.67
C GLU A 211 2.69 14.82 8.57
N ASP A 212 3.03 14.34 7.37
CA ASP A 212 4.29 13.72 7.10
C ASP A 212 5.26 14.77 6.51
N PRO A 213 6.32 15.14 7.22
CA PRO A 213 7.26 16.15 6.76
C PRO A 213 8.06 15.74 5.52
N LEU A 214 8.06 14.44 5.21
CA LEU A 214 8.70 13.91 4.00
C LEU A 214 7.73 13.84 2.81
N SER A 215 6.45 14.07 3.03
CA SER A 215 5.46 14.30 1.98
C SER A 215 5.62 15.72 1.48
N GLY A 216 6.15 15.88 0.33
CA GLY A 216 6.38 17.22 -0.20
C GLY A 216 6.92 17.18 -1.60
N GLY A 217 7.45 18.29 -2.04
CA GLY A 217 8.03 18.43 -3.36
C GLY A 217 6.98 18.26 -4.45
N LYS A 218 6.99 17.18 -5.19
CA LYS A 218 6.05 16.92 -6.29
C LYS A 218 4.74 16.29 -5.84
N GLY A 219 4.39 16.35 -4.58
CA GLY A 219 3.16 15.78 -4.02
C GLY A 219 3.31 14.31 -3.68
N ASN A 220 2.40 13.48 -4.11
CA ASN A 220 2.40 12.05 -3.79
C ASN A 220 3.54 11.32 -4.45
N SER A 221 4.02 10.26 -3.81
CA SER A 221 5.18 9.52 -4.26
C SER A 221 4.92 8.76 -5.56
N MET A 222 5.89 8.74 -6.44
CA MET A 222 6.00 7.71 -7.46
C MET A 222 6.42 6.42 -6.79
N ARG A 223 5.70 5.34 -7.04
CA ARG A 223 6.02 4.01 -6.55
C ARG A 223 6.44 3.12 -7.70
N TYR A 224 7.48 2.38 -7.45
CA TYR A 224 7.95 1.31 -8.30
C TYR A 224 7.64 0.02 -7.59
N PHE A 225 6.93 -0.86 -8.27
CA PHE A 225 6.40 -2.07 -7.67
C PHE A 225 7.25 -3.25 -8.06
N ASN A 226 7.96 -3.81 -7.09
CA ASN A 226 8.61 -5.10 -7.23
C ASN A 226 7.81 -6.15 -6.49
N PHE A 227 7.41 -7.19 -7.18
CA PHE A 227 6.58 -8.27 -6.72
C PHE A 227 7.33 -9.59 -6.75
N ALA A 228 6.94 -10.52 -5.89
CA ALA A 228 7.32 -11.91 -6.03
C ALA A 228 6.44 -12.60 -7.06
N HIS A 229 6.98 -13.56 -7.80
CA HIS A 229 6.17 -14.49 -8.54
C HIS A 229 5.47 -15.45 -7.58
N VAL A 230 4.17 -15.63 -7.78
CA VAL A 230 3.34 -16.53 -6.98
C VAL A 230 2.34 -17.24 -7.88
N ASP A 231 1.88 -18.40 -7.47
CA ASP A 231 0.77 -19.10 -8.12
C ASP A 231 -0.60 -18.58 -7.64
N ALA A 232 -1.68 -19.12 -8.19
CA ALA A 232 -3.05 -18.71 -7.84
C ALA A 232 -3.46 -19.06 -6.39
N SER A 233 -2.69 -19.86 -5.69
CA SER A 233 -2.83 -20.12 -4.26
C SER A 233 -2.06 -19.09 -3.40
N LEU A 234 -1.36 -18.16 -4.05
CA LEU A 234 -0.45 -17.19 -3.44
C LEU A 234 0.82 -17.81 -2.83
N LYS A 235 1.17 -19.02 -3.23
CA LYS A 235 2.43 -19.66 -2.87
C LYS A 235 3.55 -19.09 -3.74
N ALA A 236 4.68 -18.74 -3.13
CA ALA A 236 5.84 -18.19 -3.83
C ALA A 236 6.49 -19.25 -4.74
N ASP A 237 6.82 -18.86 -5.97
CA ASP A 237 7.45 -19.73 -6.94
C ASP A 237 8.77 -20.30 -6.41
N GLY A 238 8.97 -21.60 -6.67
CA GLY A 238 10.13 -22.31 -6.18
C GLY A 238 10.21 -22.47 -4.66
N LYS A 239 9.10 -22.28 -3.93
CA LYS A 239 9.06 -22.54 -2.47
C LYS A 239 7.91 -23.46 -2.09
N THR A 240 8.20 -24.34 -1.13
CA THR A 240 7.21 -25.33 -0.65
C THR A 240 6.32 -24.77 0.46
N ASN A 241 6.83 -23.86 1.28
CA ASN A 241 6.20 -23.40 2.51
C ASN A 241 6.18 -21.87 2.68
N LEU A 242 6.34 -21.11 1.57
CA LEU A 242 6.25 -19.65 1.58
C LEU A 242 5.03 -19.19 0.79
N PHE A 243 4.24 -18.31 1.38
CA PHE A 243 3.09 -17.66 0.78
C PHE A 243 3.26 -16.15 0.82
N CYS A 244 2.66 -15.43 -0.13
CA CYS A 244 2.72 -13.97 -0.21
C CYS A 244 1.32 -13.37 -0.21
N GLY A 245 1.17 -12.20 0.43
CA GLY A 245 -0.09 -11.46 0.43
C GLY A 245 0.10 -9.97 0.17
N GLY A 246 -0.98 -9.30 -0.23
CA GLY A 246 -0.96 -7.90 -0.58
C GLY A 246 -0.02 -7.59 -1.74
N GLU A 247 0.59 -6.41 -1.69
CA GLU A 247 1.53 -5.98 -2.74
C GLU A 247 2.82 -6.82 -2.82
N ARG A 248 3.03 -7.80 -1.95
CA ARG A 248 4.12 -8.75 -2.11
C ARG A 248 3.83 -9.77 -3.21
N ALA A 249 2.56 -10.13 -3.36
CA ALA A 249 2.08 -11.15 -4.28
C ALA A 249 1.70 -10.62 -5.68
N GLY A 250 1.93 -9.35 -5.98
CA GLY A 250 1.58 -8.77 -7.28
C GLY A 250 0.93 -7.38 -7.17
N ALA A 251 0.33 -6.91 -8.24
CA ALA A 251 -0.32 -5.59 -8.29
C ALA A 251 -1.64 -5.53 -7.49
N MET A 252 -1.67 -6.16 -6.32
CA MET A 252 -2.79 -6.17 -5.38
C MET A 252 -2.76 -4.91 -4.50
N VAL A 253 -2.88 -3.76 -5.17
CA VAL A 253 -2.70 -2.43 -4.58
C VAL A 253 -4.01 -1.93 -4.01
N GLY A 254 -4.09 -1.84 -2.70
CA GLY A 254 -5.26 -1.33 -1.98
C GLY A 254 -5.50 -2.10 -0.70
N HIS A 255 -6.31 -1.52 0.19
CA HIS A 255 -6.58 -2.16 1.49
C HIS A 255 -7.45 -3.41 1.34
N THR A 256 -8.44 -3.38 0.46
CA THR A 256 -9.32 -4.54 0.21
C THR A 256 -8.53 -5.70 -0.37
N GLU A 257 -7.72 -5.43 -1.38
CA GLU A 257 -6.86 -6.40 -2.07
C GLU A 257 -5.85 -7.01 -1.10
N ALA A 258 -5.24 -6.18 -0.24
CA ALA A 258 -4.28 -6.64 0.77
C ALA A 258 -4.95 -7.52 1.84
N ILE A 259 -6.14 -7.15 2.31
CA ILE A 259 -6.88 -7.93 3.32
C ILE A 259 -7.28 -9.30 2.74
N VAL A 260 -7.81 -9.31 1.54
CA VAL A 260 -8.32 -10.54 0.91
C VAL A 260 -7.17 -11.50 0.56
N SER A 261 -6.14 -11.00 -0.15
CA SER A 261 -4.99 -11.82 -0.52
C SER A 261 -4.18 -12.25 0.70
N GLY A 262 -3.99 -11.38 1.69
CA GLY A 262 -3.35 -11.73 2.95
C GLY A 262 -4.12 -12.81 3.73
N SER A 263 -5.45 -12.75 3.72
CA SER A 263 -6.29 -13.77 4.34
C SER A 263 -6.17 -15.12 3.64
N LEU A 264 -6.15 -15.13 2.30
CA LEU A 264 -5.96 -16.37 1.53
C LEU A 264 -4.55 -16.93 1.74
N ALA A 265 -3.52 -16.10 1.69
CA ALA A 265 -2.14 -16.52 1.92
C ALA A 265 -1.97 -17.14 3.32
N GLY A 266 -2.51 -16.50 4.35
CA GLY A 266 -2.48 -17.03 5.72
C GLY A 266 -3.27 -18.33 5.88
N HIS A 267 -4.43 -18.44 5.24
CA HIS A 267 -5.22 -19.67 5.22
C HIS A 267 -4.45 -20.81 4.56
N ASN A 268 -3.85 -20.55 3.40
CA ASN A 268 -3.09 -21.54 2.64
C ASN A 268 -1.79 -21.96 3.35
N ALA A 269 -1.12 -21.01 4.01
CA ALA A 269 0.03 -21.34 4.87
C ALA A 269 -0.37 -22.30 6.01
N ALA A 270 -1.50 -22.04 6.67
CA ALA A 270 -2.00 -22.93 7.71
C ALA A 270 -2.40 -24.31 7.15
N ARG A 271 -2.99 -24.37 5.95
CA ARG A 271 -3.29 -25.64 5.28
C ARG A 271 -2.02 -26.42 4.98
N ALA A 272 -1.03 -25.76 4.37
CA ALA A 272 0.26 -26.39 4.05
C ALA A 272 0.97 -26.93 5.29
N ALA A 273 0.97 -26.17 6.39
CA ALA A 273 1.52 -26.62 7.68
C ALA A 273 0.80 -27.85 8.25
N ASN A 274 -0.43 -28.13 7.84
CA ASN A 274 -1.20 -29.32 8.21
C ASN A 274 -1.20 -30.40 7.12
N GLY A 275 -0.34 -30.30 6.11
CA GLY A 275 -0.27 -31.27 5.01
C GLY A 275 -1.47 -31.28 4.09
N LEU A 276 -2.22 -30.18 4.04
CA LEU A 276 -3.39 -30.00 3.17
C LEU A 276 -3.04 -29.17 1.95
N GLU A 277 -3.63 -29.50 0.81
CA GLU A 277 -3.45 -28.74 -0.43
C GLU A 277 -3.95 -27.29 -0.26
N PRO A 278 -3.20 -26.28 -0.74
CA PRO A 278 -3.66 -24.89 -0.76
C PRO A 278 -4.96 -24.72 -1.58
N VAL A 279 -5.79 -23.81 -1.14
CA VAL A 279 -7.04 -23.44 -1.84
C VAL A 279 -6.73 -22.44 -2.95
N ILE A 280 -7.26 -22.71 -4.14
CA ILE A 280 -7.36 -21.75 -5.24
C ILE A 280 -8.80 -21.31 -5.34
N LEU A 281 -9.03 -20.00 -5.32
CA LEU A 281 -10.37 -19.46 -5.44
C LEU A 281 -10.87 -19.58 -6.90
N PRO A 282 -12.13 -19.99 -7.12
CA PRO A 282 -12.67 -20.12 -8.47
C PRO A 282 -12.68 -18.78 -9.22
N GLU A 283 -12.27 -18.78 -10.48
CA GLU A 283 -12.32 -17.59 -11.37
C GLU A 283 -13.76 -17.08 -11.62
N THR A 284 -14.77 -17.84 -11.22
CA THR A 284 -16.17 -17.39 -11.21
C THR A 284 -16.48 -16.42 -10.06
N THR A 285 -15.57 -16.25 -9.11
CA THR A 285 -15.68 -15.25 -8.05
C THR A 285 -14.83 -14.02 -8.40
N ALA A 286 -15.31 -12.83 -8.05
CA ALA A 286 -14.57 -11.59 -8.32
C ALA A 286 -13.13 -11.61 -7.77
N ILE A 287 -12.93 -12.24 -6.61
CA ILE A 287 -11.61 -12.35 -5.96
C ILE A 287 -10.74 -13.39 -6.68
N GLY A 288 -11.30 -14.53 -7.07
CA GLY A 288 -10.57 -15.56 -7.79
C GLY A 288 -10.14 -15.10 -9.17
N GLU A 289 -11.03 -14.41 -9.91
CA GLU A 289 -10.70 -13.80 -11.18
C GLU A 289 -9.60 -12.73 -11.03
N PHE A 290 -9.72 -11.87 -10.02
CA PHE A 290 -8.71 -10.83 -9.76
C PHE A 290 -7.33 -11.43 -9.45
N ILE A 291 -7.26 -12.42 -8.55
CA ILE A 291 -5.98 -13.09 -8.24
C ILE A 291 -5.44 -13.80 -9.48
N GLY A 292 -6.29 -14.56 -10.18
CA GLY A 292 -5.92 -15.25 -11.42
C GLY A 292 -5.41 -14.32 -12.51
N TYR A 293 -5.97 -13.11 -12.61
CA TYR A 293 -5.47 -12.08 -13.53
C TYR A 293 -4.09 -11.55 -13.10
N VAL A 294 -3.93 -11.22 -11.82
CA VAL A 294 -2.68 -10.60 -11.32
C VAL A 294 -1.49 -11.55 -11.39
N VAL A 295 -1.67 -12.83 -11.11
CA VAL A 295 -0.58 -13.83 -11.12
C VAL A 295 -0.19 -14.28 -12.55
N LYS A 296 -0.98 -13.95 -13.55
CA LYS A 296 -0.68 -14.23 -14.97
C LYS A 296 0.12 -13.09 -15.66
N GLN A 297 0.33 -11.97 -14.96
CA GLN A 297 1.10 -10.82 -15.49
C GLN A 297 2.58 -11.02 -15.26
#